data_e3777efc29399a9dd1b534bda20ae374
#
_entry.id   e3777efc29399a9dd1b534bda20ae374
#
_cell.length_a   1.000
_cell.length_b   1.000
_cell.length_c   1.000
_cell.angle_alpha   90.00
_cell.angle_beta   90.00
_cell.angle_gamma   90.00
#
_symmetry.space_group_name_H-M   'P 1'
#
loop_
_entity.id
_entity.type
_entity.pdbx_description
1 polymer ?
#
loop_
_entity_poly.entity_id
_entity_poly.type
_entity_poly.pdbx_seq_one_letter_code
_entity_poly.pdbx_strand_id
1 'polypeptide(L)'
;MTDITYTLEFYSYWHCGSGLSAGADTDALVVKDQDGLPFVPGKTIKGLVSEAVEYIHGVHGCTGENGAFLGEEGTIRSSCFFSNATLVESNLILSSGLADGLFDRIASTSIDETTGTAKDGSLRSLEVVIPCTLTGRVLNVPDEKVELVKKSLAFISGIGLQRNRGLGRCHFSVVKEEKK
;
A
#
# COMPACT_ATOMS: atom_id res chain seq x y z
N MET A 1 14.63 0.44 -21.23
CA MET A 1 13.80 0.72 -20.07
C MET A 1 12.45 0.05 -20.23
N THR A 2 11.88 -0.47 -19.17
CA THR A 2 10.65 -1.27 -19.21
C THR A 2 9.61 -0.68 -18.26
N ASP A 3 8.36 -0.63 -18.71
CA ASP A 3 7.21 -0.31 -17.87
C ASP A 3 6.56 -1.62 -17.39
N ILE A 4 6.25 -1.72 -16.11
CA ILE A 4 5.63 -2.89 -15.48
C ILE A 4 4.23 -2.50 -15.03
N THR A 5 3.21 -3.23 -15.46
CA THR A 5 1.84 -3.12 -14.93
C THR A 5 1.58 -4.30 -14.01
N TYR A 6 1.04 -4.04 -12.83
CA TYR A 6 0.72 -5.06 -11.84
C TYR A 6 -0.70 -4.92 -11.33
N THR A 7 -1.26 -6.00 -10.83
CA THR A 7 -2.44 -6.03 -9.98
C THR A 7 -2.00 -6.25 -8.53
N LEU A 8 -2.73 -5.63 -7.63
CA LEU A 8 -2.58 -5.73 -6.18
C LEU A 8 -3.92 -6.22 -5.61
N GLU A 9 -3.97 -7.47 -5.20
CA GLU A 9 -5.16 -8.10 -4.64
C GLU A 9 -5.06 -8.13 -3.12
N PHE A 10 -6.06 -7.57 -2.42
CA PHE A 10 -6.17 -7.64 -0.97
C PHE A 10 -7.10 -8.78 -0.56
N TYR A 11 -6.65 -9.59 0.41
CA TYR A 11 -7.39 -10.72 0.97
C TYR A 11 -8.00 -10.42 2.34
N SER A 12 -7.64 -9.32 2.94
CA SER A 12 -8.18 -8.84 4.21
C SER A 12 -8.52 -7.36 4.12
N TYR A 13 -9.24 -6.85 5.09
CA TYR A 13 -9.40 -5.40 5.28
C TYR A 13 -8.03 -4.72 5.26
N TRP A 14 -7.96 -3.54 4.67
CA TRP A 14 -6.71 -2.77 4.58
C TRP A 14 -6.91 -1.30 4.88
N HIS A 15 -5.85 -0.64 5.32
CA HIS A 15 -5.84 0.77 5.65
C HIS A 15 -4.56 1.43 5.18
N CYS A 16 -4.65 2.26 4.16
CA CYS A 16 -3.62 3.24 3.84
C CYS A 16 -4.10 4.60 4.35
N GLY A 17 -3.44 5.11 5.39
CA GLY A 17 -3.88 6.31 6.08
C GLY A 17 -3.69 7.58 5.27
N SER A 18 -4.68 8.48 5.35
CA SER A 18 -4.60 9.84 4.81
C SER A 18 -3.82 10.80 5.71
N GLY A 19 -3.58 10.42 6.97
CA GLY A 19 -3.09 11.31 8.02
C GLY A 19 -4.21 12.17 8.64
N LEU A 20 -5.46 11.97 8.26
CA LEU A 20 -6.63 12.70 8.77
C LEU A 20 -7.44 11.83 9.73
N SER A 21 -8.22 12.48 10.58
CA SER A 21 -9.22 11.89 11.47
C SER A 21 -10.59 12.56 11.26
N ALA A 22 -11.67 11.85 11.60
CA ALA A 22 -13.05 12.38 11.55
C ALA A 22 -13.54 12.73 12.97
N GLY A 23 -12.78 13.54 13.69
CA GLY A 23 -13.15 13.98 15.03
C GLY A 23 -13.24 12.84 16.05
N ALA A 24 -14.34 12.79 16.81
CA ALA A 24 -14.55 11.77 17.84
C ALA A 24 -14.99 10.40 17.30
N ASP A 25 -15.42 10.33 16.03
CA ASP A 25 -16.03 9.12 15.48
C ASP A 25 -15.00 8.15 14.86
N THR A 26 -13.91 8.68 14.31
CA THR A 26 -12.91 7.85 13.61
C THR A 26 -11.53 8.46 13.77
N ASP A 27 -10.61 7.73 14.41
CA ASP A 27 -9.26 8.19 14.72
C ASP A 27 -8.35 8.26 13.49
N ALA A 28 -8.59 7.41 12.49
CA ALA A 28 -7.80 7.40 11.28
C ALA A 28 -8.67 7.07 10.05
N LEU A 29 -8.53 7.91 9.02
CA LEU A 29 -9.23 7.78 7.75
C LEU A 29 -8.32 7.22 6.66
N VAL A 30 -8.91 6.43 5.75
CA VAL A 30 -8.25 5.93 4.54
C VAL A 30 -8.00 7.10 3.57
N VAL A 31 -6.90 7.02 2.83
CA VAL A 31 -6.63 7.94 1.73
C VAL A 31 -7.61 7.66 0.57
N LYS A 32 -8.24 8.72 0.07
CA LYS A 32 -9.21 8.67 -1.02
C LYS A 32 -8.78 9.62 -2.14
N ASP A 33 -9.14 9.27 -3.36
CA ASP A 33 -8.96 10.14 -4.52
C ASP A 33 -10.05 11.23 -4.60
N GLN A 34 -10.08 11.96 -5.72
CA GLN A 34 -11.05 13.05 -5.95
C GLN A 34 -12.49 12.56 -6.06
N ASP A 35 -12.68 11.30 -6.44
CA ASP A 35 -13.98 10.64 -6.59
C ASP A 35 -14.39 9.90 -5.31
N GLY A 36 -13.60 10.00 -4.23
CA GLY A 36 -13.86 9.35 -2.95
C GLY A 36 -13.46 7.88 -2.91
N LEU A 37 -12.78 7.36 -3.93
CA LEU A 37 -12.35 5.96 -3.98
C LEU A 37 -11.02 5.75 -3.26
N PRO A 38 -10.83 4.60 -2.59
CA PRO A 38 -9.58 4.28 -1.92
C PRO A 38 -8.48 3.92 -2.91
N PHE A 39 -7.26 4.30 -2.60
CA PHE A 39 -6.09 3.93 -3.40
C PHE A 39 -4.87 3.69 -2.52
N VAL A 40 -3.85 3.02 -3.06
CA VAL A 40 -2.54 2.90 -2.42
C VAL A 40 -1.58 3.89 -3.08
N PRO A 41 -1.02 4.85 -2.32
CA PRO A 41 -0.08 5.82 -2.89
C PRO A 41 1.17 5.15 -3.47
N GLY A 42 1.61 5.60 -4.65
CA GLY A 42 2.80 5.09 -5.30
C GLY A 42 4.07 5.21 -4.45
N LYS A 43 4.16 6.26 -3.62
CA LYS A 43 5.25 6.42 -2.65
C LYS A 43 5.27 5.32 -1.59
N THR A 44 4.10 4.83 -1.16
CA THR A 44 3.98 3.70 -0.21
C THR A 44 4.50 2.42 -0.86
N ILE A 45 4.09 2.16 -2.10
CA ILE A 45 4.54 0.98 -2.86
C ILE A 45 6.05 1.05 -3.09
N LYS A 46 6.56 2.22 -3.49
CA LYS A 46 8.00 2.45 -3.66
C LYS A 46 8.77 2.14 -2.37
N GLY A 47 8.31 2.63 -1.22
CA GLY A 47 8.94 2.36 0.08
C GLY A 47 9.00 0.87 0.41
N LEU A 48 7.90 0.13 0.14
CA LEU A 48 7.85 -1.32 0.35
C LEU A 48 8.75 -2.08 -0.62
N VAL A 49 8.85 -1.65 -1.88
CA VAL A 49 9.81 -2.23 -2.84
C VAL A 49 11.24 -1.98 -2.40
N SER A 50 11.56 -0.79 -1.90
CA SER A 50 12.87 -0.48 -1.30
C SER A 50 13.19 -1.41 -0.13
N GLU A 51 12.27 -1.55 0.83
CA GLU A 51 12.39 -2.48 1.98
C GLU A 51 12.62 -3.93 1.50
N ALA A 52 11.90 -4.37 0.47
CA ALA A 52 12.06 -5.70 -0.11
C ALA A 52 13.42 -5.90 -0.79
N VAL A 53 13.90 -4.90 -1.54
CA VAL A 53 15.23 -4.93 -2.18
C VAL A 53 16.33 -5.07 -1.12
N GLU A 54 16.25 -4.28 -0.04
CA GLU A 54 17.21 -4.37 1.06
C GLU A 54 17.23 -5.76 1.70
N TYR A 55 16.05 -6.32 1.95
CA TYR A 55 15.92 -7.65 2.53
C TYR A 55 16.48 -8.74 1.61
N ILE A 56 16.16 -8.70 0.31
CA ILE A 56 16.62 -9.70 -0.68
C ILE A 56 18.14 -9.68 -0.82
N HIS A 57 18.77 -8.52 -0.73
CA HIS A 57 20.23 -8.37 -0.88
C HIS A 57 21.00 -8.40 0.44
N GLY A 58 20.32 -8.42 1.60
CA GLY A 58 20.95 -8.44 2.92
C GLY A 58 21.76 -7.19 3.25
N VAL A 59 21.46 -6.06 2.60
CA VAL A 59 22.15 -4.79 2.79
C VAL A 59 21.17 -3.77 3.35
N HIS A 60 21.50 -3.16 4.50
CA HIS A 60 20.71 -2.06 5.06
C HIS A 60 21.04 -0.76 4.33
N GLY A 61 20.02 -0.12 3.83
CA GLY A 61 20.08 1.11 3.04
C GLY A 61 20.14 0.82 1.53
N CYS A 62 19.30 1.51 0.75
CA CYS A 62 19.34 1.43 -0.72
C CYS A 62 20.62 2.07 -1.32
N THR A 63 21.69 2.14 -0.55
CA THR A 63 23.00 2.67 -0.92
C THR A 63 23.77 1.59 -1.67
N GLY A 64 23.90 1.74 -2.97
CA GLY A 64 24.65 0.84 -3.81
C GLY A 64 24.02 0.64 -5.18
N GLU A 65 24.70 -0.06 -6.08
CA GLU A 65 24.26 -0.29 -7.47
C GLU A 65 22.86 -0.92 -7.58
N ASN A 66 22.41 -1.66 -6.56
CA ASN A 66 21.12 -2.34 -6.56
C ASN A 66 19.94 -1.48 -6.07
N GLY A 67 20.19 -0.41 -5.32
CA GLY A 67 19.15 0.50 -4.81
C GLY A 67 19.10 1.85 -5.49
N ALA A 68 20.18 2.28 -6.13
CA ALA A 68 20.30 3.62 -6.73
C ALA A 68 19.19 3.98 -7.73
N PHE A 69 18.61 2.99 -8.43
CA PHE A 69 17.51 3.21 -9.36
C PHE A 69 16.19 3.61 -8.64
N LEU A 70 16.04 3.28 -7.36
CA LEU A 70 14.93 3.73 -6.52
C LEU A 70 15.13 5.12 -5.94
N GLY A 71 16.37 5.67 -6.01
CA GLY A 71 16.75 6.97 -5.47
C GLY A 71 16.97 6.94 -3.96
N GLU A 72 17.75 7.90 -3.49
CA GLU A 72 18.05 8.10 -2.07
C GLU A 72 17.38 9.37 -1.56
N GLU A 73 16.96 9.35 -0.31
CA GLU A 73 16.33 10.51 0.33
C GLU A 73 17.29 11.71 0.34
N GLY A 74 16.87 12.78 -0.31
CA GLY A 74 17.61 14.06 -0.34
C GLY A 74 18.75 14.15 -1.35
N THR A 75 19.22 13.07 -1.98
CA THR A 75 20.46 13.08 -2.76
C THR A 75 20.30 12.63 -4.21
N ILE A 76 19.62 11.51 -4.47
CA ILE A 76 19.51 10.92 -5.81
C ILE A 76 18.03 10.75 -6.19
N ARG A 77 17.66 11.33 -7.34
CA ARG A 77 16.30 11.12 -7.89
C ARG A 77 16.15 9.69 -8.40
N SER A 78 15.02 9.07 -8.07
CA SER A 78 14.63 7.79 -8.63
C SER A 78 14.55 7.85 -10.17
N SER A 79 15.08 6.84 -10.85
CA SER A 79 14.84 6.65 -12.30
C SER A 79 13.45 6.04 -12.55
N CYS A 80 12.92 5.30 -11.57
CA CYS A 80 11.60 4.67 -11.67
C CYS A 80 10.52 5.57 -11.09
N PHE A 81 9.34 5.56 -11.71
CA PHE A 81 8.15 6.22 -11.20
C PHE A 81 7.09 5.16 -10.82
N PHE A 82 6.61 5.21 -9.59
CA PHE A 82 5.54 4.37 -9.07
C PHE A 82 4.23 5.15 -9.11
N SER A 83 3.28 4.70 -9.93
CA SER A 83 1.93 5.26 -9.93
C SER A 83 1.18 4.89 -8.65
N ASN A 84 0.14 5.65 -8.32
CA ASN A 84 -0.85 5.17 -7.38
C ASN A 84 -1.47 3.87 -7.91
N ALA A 85 -1.79 2.93 -7.02
CA ALA A 85 -2.60 1.78 -7.37
C ALA A 85 -4.07 2.10 -7.07
N THR A 86 -4.91 2.03 -8.10
CA THR A 86 -6.32 2.40 -8.08
C THR A 86 -7.21 1.19 -8.36
N LEU A 87 -8.50 1.28 -8.02
CA LEU A 87 -9.46 0.19 -8.25
C LEU A 87 -9.57 -0.16 -9.74
N VAL A 88 -9.58 -1.45 -10.03
CA VAL A 88 -9.72 -1.97 -11.41
C VAL A 88 -11.08 -1.58 -12.00
N GLU A 89 -12.14 -1.62 -11.18
CA GLU A 89 -13.52 -1.38 -11.60
C GLU A 89 -14.07 -0.02 -11.14
N SER A 90 -13.20 1.00 -11.03
CA SER A 90 -13.57 2.32 -10.50
C SER A 90 -14.81 2.93 -11.19
N ASN A 91 -14.87 2.88 -12.53
CA ASN A 91 -16.00 3.43 -13.27
C ASN A 91 -17.33 2.71 -12.97
N LEU A 92 -17.29 1.38 -12.79
CA LEU A 92 -18.48 0.59 -12.47
C LEU A 92 -18.97 0.93 -11.06
N ILE A 93 -18.08 1.02 -10.10
CA ILE A 93 -18.39 1.36 -8.71
C ILE A 93 -19.00 2.76 -8.62
N LEU A 94 -18.40 3.75 -9.30
CA LEU A 94 -18.92 5.12 -9.33
C LEU A 94 -20.31 5.19 -9.98
N SER A 95 -20.50 4.53 -11.12
CA SER A 95 -21.78 4.55 -11.82
C SER A 95 -22.91 3.83 -11.07
N SER A 96 -22.57 2.86 -10.22
CA SER A 96 -23.53 2.12 -9.40
C SER A 96 -23.88 2.80 -8.06
N GLY A 97 -23.13 3.86 -7.67
CA GLY A 97 -23.30 4.54 -6.39
C GLY A 97 -22.86 3.68 -5.18
N LEU A 98 -22.03 2.65 -5.39
CA LEU A 98 -21.61 1.72 -4.34
C LEU A 98 -20.28 2.12 -3.65
N ALA A 99 -19.77 3.31 -3.89
CA ALA A 99 -18.48 3.76 -3.36
C ALA A 99 -18.41 3.69 -1.82
N ASP A 100 -19.47 4.04 -1.12
CA ASP A 100 -19.53 3.98 0.35
C ASP A 100 -19.45 2.55 0.89
N GLY A 101 -19.91 1.56 0.11
CA GLY A 101 -19.83 0.14 0.47
C GLY A 101 -18.42 -0.45 0.47
N LEU A 102 -17.43 0.30 -0.03
CA LEU A 102 -16.02 -0.09 0.02
C LEU A 102 -15.40 0.09 1.41
N PHE A 103 -16.03 0.87 2.29
CA PHE A 103 -15.47 1.24 3.58
C PHE A 103 -16.23 0.57 4.72
N ASP A 104 -15.47 0.20 5.75
CA ASP A 104 -15.98 -0.34 7.00
C ASP A 104 -15.19 0.26 8.17
N ARG A 105 -15.59 -0.03 9.41
CA ARG A 105 -14.92 0.47 10.61
C ARG A 105 -14.56 -0.70 11.52
N ILE A 106 -13.33 -0.67 12.01
CA ILE A 106 -12.84 -1.61 13.03
C ILE A 106 -12.59 -0.84 14.31
N ALA A 107 -13.28 -1.24 15.38
CA ALA A 107 -13.04 -0.73 16.71
C ALA A 107 -12.01 -1.60 17.44
N SER A 108 -11.11 -0.98 18.17
CA SER A 108 -10.14 -1.65 19.03
C SER A 108 -10.01 -0.90 20.36
N THR A 109 -9.68 -1.63 21.43
CA THR A 109 -9.45 -1.05 22.75
C THR A 109 -8.18 -1.63 23.36
N SER A 110 -7.56 -0.89 24.28
CA SER A 110 -6.45 -1.40 25.07
C SER A 110 -6.98 -2.13 26.30
N ILE A 111 -6.42 -3.28 26.61
CA ILE A 111 -6.71 -4.03 27.83
C ILE A 111 -5.76 -3.60 28.92
N ASP A 112 -6.26 -3.39 30.13
CA ASP A 112 -5.44 -3.20 31.30
C ASP A 112 -4.90 -4.56 31.77
N GLU A 113 -3.58 -4.68 31.85
CA GLU A 113 -2.91 -5.95 32.18
C GLU A 113 -3.19 -6.41 33.62
N THR A 114 -3.50 -5.47 34.52
CA THR A 114 -3.75 -5.78 35.92
C THR A 114 -5.16 -6.28 36.19
N THR A 115 -6.15 -5.64 35.54
CA THR A 115 -7.57 -5.93 35.73
C THR A 115 -8.17 -6.86 34.68
N GLY A 116 -7.50 -7.00 33.53
CA GLY A 116 -8.01 -7.77 32.38
C GLY A 116 -9.19 -7.09 31.68
N THR A 117 -9.54 -5.85 32.05
CA THR A 117 -10.66 -5.08 31.49
C THR A 117 -10.19 -4.04 30.49
N ALA A 118 -11.11 -3.53 29.66
CA ALA A 118 -10.83 -2.44 28.74
C ALA A 118 -10.49 -1.15 29.54
N LYS A 119 -9.42 -0.46 29.13
CA LYS A 119 -9.08 0.85 29.70
C LYS A 119 -10.09 1.89 29.27
N ASP A 120 -10.55 2.71 30.22
CA ASP A 120 -11.44 3.83 29.91
C ASP A 120 -10.79 4.81 28.93
N GLY A 121 -11.56 5.26 27.94
CA GLY A 121 -11.09 6.18 26.89
C GLY A 121 -10.08 5.59 25.90
N SER A 122 -9.88 4.28 25.88
CA SER A 122 -8.94 3.62 24.94
C SER A 122 -9.58 3.09 23.68
N LEU A 123 -10.90 3.30 23.47
CA LEU A 123 -11.58 2.92 22.25
C LEU A 123 -11.00 3.72 21.08
N ARG A 124 -10.56 3.01 20.05
CA ARG A 124 -10.06 3.56 18.81
C ARG A 124 -10.86 2.99 17.66
N SER A 125 -11.28 3.87 16.76
CA SER A 125 -11.99 3.51 15.54
C SER A 125 -11.12 3.76 14.32
N LEU A 126 -10.97 2.74 13.49
CA LEU A 126 -10.17 2.78 12.28
C LEU A 126 -11.07 2.55 11.08
N GLU A 127 -11.11 3.50 10.13
CA GLU A 127 -11.71 3.24 8.82
C GLU A 127 -10.85 2.24 8.04
N VAL A 128 -11.46 1.27 7.40
CA VAL A 128 -10.78 0.25 6.60
C VAL A 128 -11.49 0.08 5.26
N VAL A 129 -10.78 -0.47 4.30
CA VAL A 129 -11.36 -0.85 3.00
C VAL A 129 -11.55 -2.36 2.96
N ILE A 130 -12.64 -2.80 2.39
CA ILE A 130 -12.92 -4.23 2.15
C ILE A 130 -11.89 -4.83 1.18
N PRO A 131 -11.70 -6.16 1.16
CA PRO A 131 -10.87 -6.83 0.16
C PRO A 131 -11.28 -6.44 -1.26
N CYS A 132 -10.31 -6.01 -2.07
CA CYS A 132 -10.54 -5.58 -3.45
C CYS A 132 -9.25 -5.69 -4.26
N THR A 133 -9.35 -5.51 -5.57
CA THR A 133 -8.21 -5.53 -6.49
C THR A 133 -7.93 -4.14 -7.04
N LEU A 134 -6.67 -3.74 -6.92
CA LEU A 134 -6.15 -2.50 -7.46
C LEU A 134 -5.20 -2.79 -8.64
N THR A 135 -4.97 -1.81 -9.48
CA THR A 135 -3.95 -1.85 -10.54
C THR A 135 -3.02 -0.65 -10.42
N GLY A 136 -1.76 -0.87 -10.70
CA GLY A 136 -0.75 0.18 -10.69
C GLY A 136 0.38 -0.10 -11.68
N ARG A 137 1.28 0.87 -11.83
CA ARG A 137 2.39 0.78 -12.78
C ARG A 137 3.70 1.23 -12.13
N VAL A 138 4.78 0.56 -12.52
CA VAL A 138 6.15 1.03 -12.29
C VAL A 138 6.72 1.41 -13.65
N LEU A 139 7.03 2.68 -13.84
CA LEU A 139 7.49 3.23 -15.11
C LEU A 139 9.00 3.43 -15.11
N ASN A 140 9.62 3.32 -16.29
CA ASN A 140 11.04 3.59 -16.54
C ASN A 140 11.98 2.71 -15.69
N VAL A 141 11.65 1.45 -15.50
CA VAL A 141 12.52 0.48 -14.83
C VAL A 141 13.70 0.16 -15.76
N PRO A 142 14.97 0.27 -15.30
CA PRO A 142 16.13 -0.21 -16.06
C PRO A 142 15.97 -1.70 -16.38
N ASP A 143 16.31 -2.10 -17.62
CA ASP A 143 16.05 -3.47 -18.09
C ASP A 143 16.72 -4.53 -17.22
N GLU A 144 17.91 -4.23 -16.70
CA GLU A 144 18.66 -5.10 -15.77
C GLU A 144 18.04 -5.19 -14.36
N LYS A 145 17.11 -4.28 -14.01
CA LYS A 145 16.44 -4.24 -12.70
C LYS A 145 14.99 -4.78 -12.73
N VAL A 146 14.46 -5.11 -13.90
CA VAL A 146 13.08 -5.60 -14.06
C VAL A 146 12.81 -6.83 -13.18
N GLU A 147 13.66 -7.83 -13.23
CA GLU A 147 13.48 -9.05 -12.43
C GLU A 147 13.60 -8.78 -10.92
N LEU A 148 14.43 -7.83 -10.51
CA LEU A 148 14.54 -7.42 -9.12
C LEU A 148 13.24 -6.74 -8.65
N VAL A 149 12.69 -5.82 -9.42
CA VAL A 149 11.40 -5.17 -9.11
C VAL A 149 10.27 -6.18 -9.02
N LYS A 150 10.19 -7.14 -9.96
CA LYS A 150 9.17 -8.20 -9.94
C LYS A 150 9.28 -9.06 -8.68
N LYS A 151 10.48 -9.50 -8.32
CA LYS A 151 10.73 -10.28 -7.10
C LYS A 151 10.37 -9.48 -5.85
N SER A 152 10.72 -8.19 -5.82
CA SER A 152 10.39 -7.30 -4.70
C SER A 152 8.90 -7.08 -4.55
N LEU A 153 8.16 -6.88 -5.65
CA LEU A 153 6.69 -6.82 -5.62
C LEU A 153 6.09 -8.12 -5.08
N ALA A 154 6.54 -9.29 -5.58
CA ALA A 154 6.06 -10.58 -5.13
C ALA A 154 6.41 -10.89 -3.64
N PHE A 155 7.47 -10.28 -3.11
CA PHE A 155 7.86 -10.42 -1.71
C PHE A 155 6.94 -9.68 -0.74
N ILE A 156 6.26 -8.62 -1.18
CA ILE A 156 5.37 -7.82 -0.35
C ILE A 156 4.08 -8.60 -0.09
N SER A 157 3.85 -8.98 1.16
CA SER A 157 2.68 -9.75 1.60
C SER A 157 1.68 -8.93 2.42
N GLY A 158 1.97 -7.66 2.68
CA GLY A 158 1.08 -6.80 3.46
C GLY A 158 1.38 -5.32 3.31
N ILE A 159 0.32 -4.51 3.25
CA ILE A 159 0.39 -3.05 3.04
C ILE A 159 -0.48 -2.32 4.07
N GLY A 160 0.03 -1.19 4.55
CA GLY A 160 -0.70 -0.25 5.36
C GLY A 160 -0.60 -0.49 6.86
N LEU A 161 -1.51 0.15 7.60
CA LEU A 161 -1.52 0.12 9.06
C LEU A 161 -1.90 -1.28 9.56
N GLN A 162 -1.27 -1.71 10.65
CA GLN A 162 -1.49 -3.02 11.29
C GLN A 162 -1.23 -4.23 10.36
N ARG A 163 -0.39 -4.08 9.33
CA ARG A 163 0.01 -5.18 8.42
C ARG A 163 0.54 -6.42 9.16
N ASN A 164 1.15 -6.23 10.35
CA ASN A 164 1.66 -7.32 11.19
C ASN A 164 0.58 -7.91 12.12
N ARG A 165 -0.65 -7.39 12.10
CA ARG A 165 -1.80 -7.83 12.92
C ARG A 165 -2.97 -8.33 12.09
N GLY A 166 -2.73 -8.66 10.81
CA GLY A 166 -3.71 -9.28 9.91
C GLY A 166 -4.45 -8.34 8.97
N LEU A 167 -4.28 -7.02 9.09
CA LEU A 167 -4.79 -6.09 8.07
C LEU A 167 -3.86 -6.02 6.87
N GLY A 168 -4.41 -5.64 5.72
CA GLY A 168 -3.68 -5.34 4.51
C GLY A 168 -2.95 -6.51 3.88
N ARG A 169 -3.32 -7.77 4.18
CA ARG A 169 -2.74 -8.95 3.52
C ARG A 169 -3.04 -8.89 2.04
N CYS A 170 -2.00 -9.02 1.23
CA CYS A 170 -2.12 -8.80 -0.20
C CYS A 170 -1.15 -9.64 -1.01
N HIS A 171 -1.38 -9.64 -2.32
CA HIS A 171 -0.50 -10.25 -3.29
C HIS A 171 -0.36 -9.35 -4.53
N PHE A 172 0.87 -9.22 -5.03
CA PHE A 172 1.16 -8.55 -6.29
C PHE A 172 1.33 -9.56 -7.42
N SER A 173 0.67 -9.32 -8.54
CA SER A 173 0.85 -10.08 -9.78
C SER A 173 1.23 -9.15 -10.92
N VAL A 174 2.35 -9.41 -11.59
CA VAL A 174 2.72 -8.66 -12.79
C VAL A 174 1.85 -9.14 -13.96
N VAL A 175 1.16 -8.19 -14.60
CA VAL A 175 0.18 -8.47 -15.68
C VAL A 175 0.76 -8.17 -17.04
N LYS A 176 1.63 -7.14 -17.12
CA LYS A 176 2.18 -6.69 -18.40
C LYS A 176 3.56 -6.05 -18.21
N GLU A 177 4.42 -6.31 -19.17
CA GLU A 177 5.73 -5.67 -19.33
C GLU A 177 5.79 -5.03 -20.71
N GLU A 178 6.17 -3.76 -20.80
CA GLU A 178 6.26 -3.01 -22.04
C GLU A 178 7.66 -2.41 -22.14
N LYS A 179 8.45 -2.93 -23.06
CA LYS A 179 9.80 -2.42 -23.34
C LYS A 179 9.69 -1.16 -24.22
N LYS A 180 10.37 -0.09 -23.78
CA LYS A 180 10.50 1.17 -24.54
C LYS A 180 11.81 1.22 -25.31
#